data_e7186db770834c13519e5dc3c7cf7b54
#
_entry.id   e7186db770834c13519e5dc3c7cf7b54
#
_cell.length_a   1.000
_cell.length_b   1.000
_cell.length_c   1.000
_cell.angle_alpha   90.00
_cell.angle_beta   90.00
_cell.angle_gamma   90.00
#
_symmetry.space_group_name_H-M   'P 1'
#
loop_
_entity.id
_entity.type
_entity.pdbx_description
1 polymer ?
#
loop_
_entity_poly.entity_id
_entity_poly.type
_entity_poly.pdbx_seq_one_letter_code
_entity_poly.pdbx_strand_id
1 'polypeptide(L)'
;MNYTKQQLTDMIHRMGIQPDDSIMVHASMKSIGNVEGGADTVLDAWMEYLSDGLFMMPTHTWAQMGPDCRIFDPQNMSSCVGLLTNLFRIRPSVVRSLHPTHSIAAYGKKAKEYIAGEETVDTPCSPEGCWGRLENIGAKILLIGVGHERNTFIHAVEESMNCLLYTSDAA
;
A
#
# COMPACT_ATOMS: atom_id res chain seq x y z
N MET A 1 -0.11 -16.42 22.73
CA MET A 1 -1.03 -17.05 21.76
C MET A 1 -0.63 -16.54 20.41
N ASN A 2 -0.47 -17.41 19.43
CA ASN A 2 -0.12 -17.00 18.05
C ASN A 2 -1.38 -17.08 17.19
N TYR A 3 -1.62 -16.09 16.35
CA TYR A 3 -2.71 -16.13 15.38
C TYR A 3 -2.37 -17.07 14.23
N THR A 4 -3.32 -17.90 13.81
CA THR A 4 -3.22 -18.72 12.62
C THR A 4 -3.69 -17.95 11.38
N LYS A 5 -3.35 -18.45 10.15
CA LYS A 5 -3.87 -17.88 8.91
C LYS A 5 -5.40 -17.85 8.88
N GLN A 6 -6.05 -18.94 9.32
CA GLN A 6 -7.51 -19.01 9.36
C GLN A 6 -8.12 -17.91 10.26
N GLN A 7 -7.54 -17.69 11.43
CA GLN A 7 -8.01 -16.64 12.33
C GLN A 7 -7.86 -15.24 11.72
N LEU A 8 -6.76 -14.99 10.98
CA LEU A 8 -6.58 -13.73 10.25
C LEU A 8 -7.62 -13.56 9.15
N THR A 9 -7.88 -14.61 8.37
CA THR A 9 -8.92 -14.60 7.33
C THR A 9 -10.31 -14.35 7.92
N ASP A 10 -10.64 -14.99 9.05
CA ASP A 10 -11.90 -14.77 9.76
C ASP A 10 -12.02 -13.32 10.29
N MET A 11 -10.90 -12.71 10.70
CA MET A 11 -10.87 -11.29 11.10
C MET A 11 -11.13 -10.38 9.91
N ILE A 12 -10.51 -10.63 8.75
CA ILE A 12 -10.74 -9.88 7.51
C ILE A 12 -12.24 -9.92 7.15
N HIS A 13 -12.82 -11.10 7.15
CA HIS A 13 -14.26 -11.28 6.90
C HIS A 13 -15.13 -10.49 7.89
N ARG A 14 -14.81 -10.57 9.19
CA ARG A 14 -15.56 -9.86 10.24
C ARG A 14 -15.45 -8.33 10.16
N MET A 15 -14.41 -7.79 9.53
CA MET A 15 -14.32 -6.35 9.23
C MET A 15 -15.29 -5.92 8.11
N GLY A 16 -16.05 -6.85 7.52
CA GLY A 16 -16.99 -6.55 6.42
C GLY A 16 -16.33 -6.37 5.06
N ILE A 17 -15.08 -6.83 4.93
CA ILE A 17 -14.35 -6.81 3.65
C ILE A 17 -14.88 -7.94 2.78
N GLN A 18 -15.12 -7.65 1.51
CA GLN A 18 -15.54 -8.63 0.52
C GLN A 18 -14.34 -9.09 -0.32
N PRO A 19 -14.35 -10.34 -0.87
CA PRO A 19 -13.23 -10.86 -1.65
C PRO A 19 -12.88 -10.06 -2.92
N ASP A 20 -13.81 -9.26 -3.43
CA ASP A 20 -13.70 -8.41 -4.61
C ASP A 20 -13.45 -6.92 -4.29
N ASP A 21 -13.34 -6.57 -3.02
CA ASP A 21 -13.01 -5.20 -2.59
C ASP A 21 -11.62 -4.74 -3.07
N SER A 22 -11.47 -3.44 -3.23
CA SER A 22 -10.18 -2.77 -3.39
C SER A 22 -9.73 -2.23 -2.03
N ILE A 23 -8.59 -2.71 -1.53
CA ILE A 23 -8.12 -2.42 -0.17
C ILE A 23 -6.69 -1.87 -0.19
N MET A 24 -6.50 -0.69 0.39
CA MET A 24 -5.19 -0.13 0.72
C MET A 24 -4.88 -0.35 2.20
N VAL A 25 -3.78 -1.02 2.51
CA VAL A 25 -3.42 -1.37 3.90
C VAL A 25 -2.15 -0.66 4.33
N HIS A 26 -2.25 0.13 5.39
CA HIS A 26 -1.12 0.59 6.20
C HIS A 26 -1.06 -0.26 7.46
N ALA A 27 0.04 -0.96 7.69
CA ALA A 27 0.10 -1.91 8.79
C ALA A 27 1.43 -1.92 9.54
N SER A 28 1.35 -2.19 10.84
CA SER A 28 2.50 -2.48 11.67
C SER A 28 2.49 -3.96 12.06
N MET A 29 3.46 -4.74 11.57
CA MET A 29 3.59 -6.15 11.97
C MET A 29 3.73 -6.32 13.49
N LYS A 30 4.43 -5.38 14.15
CA LYS A 30 4.57 -5.37 15.61
C LYS A 30 3.21 -5.25 16.31
N SER A 31 2.30 -4.45 15.77
CA SER A 31 0.96 -4.23 16.35
C SER A 31 -0.01 -5.38 16.05
N ILE A 32 0.18 -6.10 14.95
CA ILE A 32 -0.57 -7.33 14.67
C ILE A 32 -0.26 -8.39 15.73
N GLY A 33 0.96 -8.43 16.22
CA GLY A 33 1.39 -9.36 17.26
C GLY A 33 1.96 -10.67 16.70
N ASN A 34 1.89 -11.73 17.49
CA ASN A 34 2.47 -13.01 17.14
C ASN A 34 1.56 -13.79 16.18
N VAL A 35 2.09 -14.15 15.02
CA VAL A 35 1.42 -14.94 13.99
C VAL A 35 2.26 -16.17 13.67
N GLU A 36 1.62 -17.33 13.52
CA GLU A 36 2.28 -18.56 13.04
C GLU A 36 2.79 -18.34 11.61
N GLY A 37 4.11 -18.53 11.37
CA GLY A 37 4.74 -18.20 10.09
C GLY A 37 4.98 -16.70 9.87
N GLY A 38 4.66 -15.84 10.86
CA GLY A 38 5.04 -14.43 10.86
C GLY A 38 4.38 -13.58 9.77
N ALA A 39 5.15 -12.67 9.21
CA ALA A 39 4.68 -11.71 8.21
C ALA A 39 4.20 -12.37 6.91
N ASP A 40 4.78 -13.49 6.52
CA ASP A 40 4.36 -14.23 5.33
C ASP A 40 2.93 -14.72 5.45
N THR A 41 2.56 -15.28 6.59
CA THR A 41 1.18 -15.73 6.86
C THR A 41 0.17 -14.58 6.85
N VAL A 42 0.57 -13.39 7.34
CA VAL A 42 -0.29 -12.19 7.24
C VAL A 42 -0.55 -11.84 5.78
N LEU A 43 0.49 -11.81 4.95
CA LEU A 43 0.37 -11.49 3.54
C LEU A 43 -0.41 -12.57 2.77
N ASP A 44 -0.20 -13.85 3.09
CA ASP A 44 -0.95 -14.95 2.49
C ASP A 44 -2.45 -14.84 2.77
N ALA A 45 -2.83 -14.52 4.02
CA ALA A 45 -4.23 -14.34 4.39
C ALA A 45 -4.90 -13.23 3.57
N TRP A 46 -4.23 -12.07 3.40
CA TRP A 46 -4.74 -10.97 2.60
C TRP A 46 -4.80 -11.30 1.10
N MET A 47 -3.72 -11.85 0.55
CA MET A 47 -3.63 -12.14 -0.89
C MET A 47 -4.61 -13.24 -1.32
N GLU A 48 -4.78 -14.29 -0.51
CA GLU A 48 -5.75 -15.35 -0.79
C GLU A 48 -7.18 -14.83 -0.68
N TYR A 49 -7.48 -14.02 0.35
CA TYR A 49 -8.82 -13.46 0.55
C TYR A 49 -9.24 -12.50 -0.56
N LEU A 50 -8.34 -11.63 -0.99
CA LEU A 50 -8.59 -10.60 -2.02
C LEU A 50 -8.16 -11.04 -3.43
N SER A 51 -8.13 -12.34 -3.71
CA SER A 51 -7.71 -12.84 -5.03
C SER A 51 -8.55 -12.32 -6.19
N ASP A 52 -9.82 -12.03 -5.95
CA ASP A 52 -10.77 -11.44 -6.92
C ASP A 52 -10.83 -9.91 -6.88
N GLY A 53 -10.29 -9.32 -5.85
CA GLY A 53 -10.22 -7.88 -5.60
C GLY A 53 -8.89 -7.23 -5.97
N LEU A 54 -8.54 -6.19 -5.21
CA LEU A 54 -7.28 -5.46 -5.34
C LEU A 54 -6.67 -5.22 -3.95
N PHE A 55 -5.60 -5.92 -3.63
CA PHE A 55 -4.84 -5.73 -2.40
C PHE A 55 -3.65 -4.81 -2.66
N MET A 56 -3.53 -3.73 -1.90
CA MET A 56 -2.51 -2.70 -2.08
C MET A 56 -1.80 -2.36 -0.78
N MET A 57 -0.51 -2.05 -0.88
CA MET A 57 0.29 -1.49 0.21
C MET A 57 1.20 -0.37 -0.29
N PRO A 58 1.47 0.68 0.53
CA PRO A 58 2.44 1.71 0.19
C PRO A 58 3.84 1.12 0.11
N THR A 59 4.63 1.54 -0.88
CA THR A 59 6.03 1.13 -1.04
C THR A 59 6.96 2.31 -1.22
N HIS A 60 6.79 3.30 -0.32
CA HIS A 60 7.53 4.56 -0.37
C HIS A 60 9.05 4.39 -0.33
N THR A 61 9.72 5.29 -1.03
CA THR A 61 11.19 5.36 -1.18
C THR A 61 11.74 6.77 -0.99
N TRP A 62 10.93 7.67 -0.40
CA TRP A 62 11.33 9.06 -0.16
C TRP A 62 12.59 9.19 0.70
N ALA A 63 12.89 8.21 1.57
CA ALA A 63 14.12 8.22 2.38
C ALA A 63 15.38 7.87 1.56
N GLN A 64 15.22 7.22 0.41
CA GLN A 64 16.35 6.82 -0.45
C GLN A 64 16.52 7.77 -1.64
N MET A 65 15.40 8.32 -2.14
CA MET A 65 15.42 9.21 -3.30
C MET A 65 15.84 10.62 -2.91
N GLY A 66 16.71 11.23 -3.71
CA GLY A 66 17.21 12.58 -3.44
C GLY A 66 18.29 13.00 -4.44
N PRO A 67 19.05 14.08 -4.15
CA PRO A 67 20.08 14.59 -5.06
C PRO A 67 21.14 13.54 -5.43
N ASP A 68 21.47 12.66 -4.49
CA ASP A 68 22.50 11.62 -4.65
C ASP A 68 21.96 10.30 -5.22
N CYS A 69 20.63 10.11 -5.23
CA CYS A 69 19.97 8.94 -5.79
C CYS A 69 18.74 9.36 -6.61
N ARG A 70 18.92 9.54 -7.92
CA ARG A 70 17.89 10.05 -8.84
C ARG A 70 17.26 8.97 -9.73
N ILE A 71 17.71 7.72 -9.58
CA ILE A 71 17.19 6.60 -10.37
C ILE A 71 16.38 5.71 -9.45
N PHE A 72 15.09 5.60 -9.73
CA PHE A 72 14.20 4.69 -9.03
C PHE A 72 14.26 3.31 -9.67
N ASP A 73 14.63 2.30 -8.91
CA ASP A 73 14.58 0.90 -9.30
C ASP A 73 13.40 0.22 -8.58
N PRO A 74 12.26 0.02 -9.27
CA PRO A 74 11.06 -0.54 -8.65
C PRO A 74 11.24 -1.98 -8.19
N GLN A 75 12.18 -2.72 -8.77
CA GLN A 75 12.43 -4.12 -8.42
C GLN A 75 13.33 -4.26 -7.19
N ASN A 76 14.44 -3.53 -7.15
CA ASN A 76 15.47 -3.73 -6.13
C ASN A 76 15.40 -2.72 -4.98
N MET A 77 14.90 -1.49 -5.24
CA MET A 77 14.85 -0.47 -4.19
C MET A 77 13.83 -0.84 -3.11
N SER A 78 14.31 -1.01 -1.88
CA SER A 78 13.46 -1.34 -0.73
C SER A 78 12.54 -0.17 -0.35
N SER A 79 11.39 -0.49 0.23
CA SER A 79 10.50 0.51 0.81
C SER A 79 11.02 0.97 2.18
N CYS A 80 10.86 2.26 2.49
CA CYS A 80 11.18 2.82 3.81
C CYS A 80 10.03 2.70 4.84
N VAL A 81 8.86 2.16 4.45
CA VAL A 81 7.65 2.16 5.28
C VAL A 81 7.26 0.79 5.85
N GLY A 82 8.21 -0.05 6.17
CA GLY A 82 7.96 -1.19 7.02
C GLY A 82 8.26 -2.57 6.41
N LEU A 83 8.13 -3.60 7.28
CA LEU A 83 8.47 -4.98 6.94
C LEU A 83 7.47 -5.59 5.93
N LEU A 84 6.17 -5.48 6.22
CA LEU A 84 5.13 -6.09 5.40
C LEU A 84 5.19 -5.59 3.95
N THR A 85 5.38 -4.29 3.75
CA THR A 85 5.49 -3.71 2.41
C THR A 85 6.69 -4.23 1.63
N ASN A 86 7.82 -4.43 2.31
CA ASN A 86 9.03 -4.97 1.70
C ASN A 86 8.89 -6.44 1.32
N LEU A 87 8.23 -7.24 2.15
CA LEU A 87 7.94 -8.64 1.82
C LEU A 87 6.86 -8.75 0.73
N PHE A 88 5.84 -7.89 0.78
CA PHE A 88 4.75 -7.91 -0.20
C PHE A 88 5.23 -7.56 -1.61
N ARG A 89 6.00 -6.47 -1.79
CA ARG A 89 6.44 -5.97 -3.11
C ARG A 89 7.24 -6.98 -3.92
N ILE A 90 7.89 -7.97 -3.28
CA ILE A 90 8.71 -8.98 -3.95
C ILE A 90 8.00 -10.31 -4.16
N ARG A 91 6.72 -10.42 -3.78
CA ARG A 91 5.95 -11.65 -3.95
C ARG A 91 5.56 -11.87 -5.41
N PRO A 92 5.40 -13.14 -5.83
CA PRO A 92 4.92 -13.47 -7.17
C PRO A 92 3.60 -12.76 -7.48
N SER A 93 3.47 -12.28 -8.71
CA SER A 93 2.28 -11.57 -9.23
C SER A 93 1.97 -10.22 -8.58
N VAL A 94 2.76 -9.76 -7.63
CA VAL A 94 2.70 -8.39 -7.13
C VAL A 94 3.40 -7.46 -8.14
N VAL A 95 2.77 -6.35 -8.43
CA VAL A 95 3.31 -5.29 -9.30
C VAL A 95 3.50 -4.01 -8.50
N ARG A 96 4.47 -3.19 -8.88
CA ARG A 96 4.79 -1.93 -8.20
C ARG A 96 4.69 -0.77 -9.16
N SER A 97 4.02 0.31 -8.76
CA SER A 97 3.90 1.53 -9.54
C SER A 97 5.24 2.28 -9.66
N LEU A 98 5.34 3.16 -10.66
CA LEU A 98 6.62 3.77 -11.03
C LEU A 98 6.85 5.16 -10.44
N HIS A 99 6.05 5.57 -9.44
CA HIS A 99 6.35 6.83 -8.74
C HIS A 99 7.62 6.70 -7.90
N PRO A 100 8.64 7.57 -8.09
CA PRO A 100 9.96 7.38 -7.50
C PRO A 100 9.99 7.49 -5.97
N THR A 101 9.06 8.21 -5.36
CA THR A 101 9.01 8.39 -3.88
C THR A 101 7.79 7.76 -3.22
N HIS A 102 6.64 7.72 -3.90
CA HIS A 102 5.35 7.32 -3.33
C HIS A 102 4.68 6.16 -4.06
N SER A 103 5.49 5.21 -4.57
CA SER A 103 4.96 4.03 -5.25
C SER A 103 4.06 3.18 -4.35
N ILE A 104 3.16 2.43 -5.00
CA ILE A 104 2.26 1.44 -4.41
C ILE A 104 2.62 0.06 -4.97
N ALA A 105 2.62 -0.97 -4.13
CA ALA A 105 2.57 -2.35 -4.58
C ALA A 105 1.12 -2.82 -4.61
N ALA A 106 0.75 -3.59 -5.64
CA ALA A 106 -0.61 -4.06 -5.86
C ALA A 106 -0.63 -5.54 -6.30
N TYR A 107 -1.65 -6.26 -5.84
CA TYR A 107 -1.94 -7.65 -6.17
C TYR A 107 -3.44 -7.83 -6.45
N GLY A 108 -3.78 -8.71 -7.37
CA GLY A 108 -5.16 -9.03 -7.74
C GLY A 108 -5.44 -8.81 -9.22
N LYS A 109 -6.70 -9.05 -9.64
CA LYS A 109 -7.09 -9.10 -11.05
C LYS A 109 -6.78 -7.82 -11.83
N LYS A 110 -6.92 -6.65 -11.21
CA LYS A 110 -6.72 -5.34 -11.85
C LYS A 110 -5.42 -4.64 -11.47
N ALA A 111 -4.50 -5.35 -10.81
CA ALA A 111 -3.30 -4.72 -10.25
C ALA A 111 -2.44 -4.03 -11.31
N LYS A 112 -2.22 -4.68 -12.47
CA LYS A 112 -1.42 -4.10 -13.58
C LYS A 112 -2.09 -2.88 -14.20
N GLU A 113 -3.40 -2.94 -14.40
CA GLU A 113 -4.19 -1.82 -14.94
C GLU A 113 -4.16 -0.64 -13.96
N TYR A 114 -4.32 -0.93 -12.67
CA TYR A 114 -4.37 0.08 -11.63
C TYR A 114 -3.08 0.89 -11.51
N ILE A 115 -1.92 0.25 -11.60
CA ILE A 115 -0.62 0.95 -11.46
C ILE A 115 -0.14 1.63 -12.74
N ALA A 116 -0.78 1.39 -13.88
CA ALA A 116 -0.34 1.94 -15.16
C ALA A 116 -0.52 3.47 -15.21
N GLY A 117 0.45 4.16 -15.84
CA GLY A 117 0.45 5.60 -16.00
C GLY A 117 1.01 6.39 -14.82
N GLU A 118 1.40 5.74 -13.73
CA GLU A 118 1.98 6.42 -12.55
C GLU A 118 3.29 7.15 -12.88
N GLU A 119 4.00 6.71 -13.89
CA GLU A 119 5.24 7.35 -14.39
C GLU A 119 5.02 8.71 -15.05
N THR A 120 3.77 9.08 -15.30
CA THR A 120 3.41 10.34 -15.98
C THR A 120 2.92 11.43 -15.03
N VAL A 121 2.80 11.13 -13.73
CA VAL A 121 2.33 12.12 -12.75
C VAL A 121 3.50 12.93 -12.17
N ASP A 122 3.25 14.21 -11.92
CA ASP A 122 4.28 15.17 -11.48
C ASP A 122 4.36 15.30 -9.95
N THR A 123 3.31 14.89 -9.22
CA THR A 123 3.24 15.00 -7.76
C THR A 123 2.97 13.65 -7.10
N PRO A 124 3.40 13.48 -5.84
CA PRO A 124 3.32 12.20 -5.15
C PRO A 124 1.92 11.59 -5.03
N CYS A 125 0.90 12.43 -4.89
CA CYS A 125 -0.47 12.00 -4.64
C CYS A 125 -1.47 12.63 -5.62
N SER A 126 -1.00 12.88 -6.87
CA SER A 126 -1.82 13.42 -7.95
C SER A 126 -3.17 12.71 -8.08
N PRO A 127 -4.26 13.44 -8.38
CA PRO A 127 -5.57 12.84 -8.67
C PRO A 127 -5.54 11.76 -9.75
N GLU A 128 -4.63 11.87 -10.73
CA GLU A 128 -4.43 10.90 -11.81
C GLU A 128 -3.51 9.74 -11.42
N GLY A 129 -2.77 9.88 -10.32
CA GLY A 129 -1.85 8.86 -9.81
C GLY A 129 -2.54 7.77 -8.99
N CYS A 130 -1.78 6.77 -8.56
CA CYS A 130 -2.30 5.65 -7.78
C CYS A 130 -2.98 6.08 -6.47
N TRP A 131 -2.47 7.13 -5.82
CA TRP A 131 -3.08 7.60 -4.58
C TRP A 131 -4.42 8.30 -4.81
N GLY A 132 -4.54 9.17 -5.80
CA GLY A 132 -5.78 9.87 -6.13
C GLY A 132 -6.85 8.92 -6.68
N ARG A 133 -6.45 7.93 -7.49
CA ARG A 133 -7.37 6.94 -8.06
C ARG A 133 -8.02 5.99 -7.04
N LEU A 134 -7.55 5.95 -5.77
CA LEU A 134 -8.20 5.16 -4.71
C LEU A 134 -9.67 5.55 -4.52
N GLU A 135 -9.99 6.84 -4.59
CA GLU A 135 -11.36 7.33 -4.50
C GLU A 135 -12.22 6.80 -5.67
N ASN A 136 -11.70 6.90 -6.89
CA ASN A 136 -12.43 6.50 -8.11
C ASN A 136 -12.82 5.03 -8.14
N ILE A 137 -12.01 4.17 -7.51
CA ILE A 137 -12.29 2.72 -7.41
C ILE A 137 -13.02 2.34 -6.13
N GLY A 138 -13.40 3.31 -5.30
CA GLY A 138 -14.07 3.07 -4.02
C GLY A 138 -13.22 2.26 -3.04
N ALA A 139 -11.90 2.45 -3.05
CA ALA A 139 -11.00 1.69 -2.20
C ALA A 139 -11.24 1.97 -0.72
N LYS A 140 -11.22 0.93 0.09
CA LYS A 140 -11.22 1.04 1.55
C LYS A 140 -9.78 1.14 2.05
N ILE A 141 -9.52 2.06 2.98
CA ILE A 141 -8.21 2.26 3.59
C ILE A 141 -8.21 1.70 4.99
N LEU A 142 -7.31 0.78 5.26
CA LEU A 142 -7.17 0.12 6.55
C LEU A 142 -5.88 0.55 7.25
N LEU A 143 -6.04 0.97 8.49
CA LEU A 143 -4.94 1.34 9.38
C LEU A 143 -4.80 0.26 10.46
N ILE A 144 -3.94 -0.72 10.22
CA ILE A 144 -3.79 -1.89 11.11
C ILE A 144 -2.63 -1.65 12.08
N GLY A 145 -2.97 -1.20 13.29
CA GLY A 145 -2.00 -0.91 14.34
C GLY A 145 -1.11 0.30 14.06
N VAL A 146 -1.59 1.22 13.24
CA VAL A 146 -1.01 2.54 12.95
C VAL A 146 -2.11 3.59 12.99
N GLY A 147 -1.76 4.84 13.24
CA GLY A 147 -2.72 5.95 13.26
C GLY A 147 -2.82 6.68 11.92
N HIS A 148 -3.62 7.76 11.92
CA HIS A 148 -3.86 8.58 10.72
C HIS A 148 -2.61 9.28 10.20
N GLU A 149 -1.59 9.47 11.03
CA GLU A 149 -0.28 10.00 10.65
C GLU A 149 0.47 9.11 9.63
N ARG A 150 -0.03 7.89 9.39
CA ARG A 150 0.49 6.97 8.38
C ARG A 150 -0.39 6.85 7.15
N ASN A 151 -1.51 7.60 7.11
CA ASN A 151 -2.47 7.54 6.02
C ASN A 151 -2.07 8.47 4.88
N THR A 152 -1.28 8.00 3.95
CA THR A 152 -0.82 8.76 2.77
C THR A 152 -1.97 9.28 1.90
N PHE A 153 -3.15 8.65 1.93
CA PHE A 153 -4.30 9.11 1.15
C PHE A 153 -4.78 10.53 1.54
N ILE A 154 -4.47 10.98 2.76
CA ILE A 154 -4.76 12.35 3.18
C ILE A 154 -4.11 13.35 2.23
N HIS A 155 -2.89 13.09 1.77
CA HIS A 155 -2.19 13.94 0.81
C HIS A 155 -2.87 13.96 -0.57
N ALA A 156 -3.50 12.86 -0.99
CA ALA A 156 -4.28 12.85 -2.23
C ALA A 156 -5.53 13.76 -2.11
N VAL A 157 -6.16 13.79 -0.94
CA VAL A 157 -7.25 14.73 -0.66
C VAL A 157 -6.74 16.19 -0.67
N GLU A 158 -5.60 16.45 -0.05
CA GLU A 158 -4.98 17.78 -0.03
C GLU A 158 -4.64 18.27 -1.45
N GLU A 159 -4.03 17.41 -2.27
CA GLU A 159 -3.71 17.73 -3.67
C GLU A 159 -4.97 17.97 -4.51
N SER A 160 -6.02 17.14 -4.36
CA SER A 160 -7.28 17.30 -5.09
C SER A 160 -8.00 18.60 -4.78
N MET A 161 -7.82 19.14 -3.56
CA MET A 161 -8.39 20.39 -3.11
C MET A 161 -7.52 21.61 -3.45
N ASN A 162 -6.40 21.45 -4.19
CA ASN A 162 -5.38 22.46 -4.40
C ASN A 162 -4.90 23.11 -3.07
N CYS A 163 -4.83 22.32 -2.01
CA CYS A 163 -4.43 22.78 -0.70
C CYS A 163 -2.92 22.98 -0.68
N LEU A 164 -2.47 24.23 -0.58
CA LEU A 164 -1.04 24.59 -0.56
C LEU A 164 -0.33 24.23 0.76
N LEU A 165 -0.99 23.51 1.66
CA LEU A 165 -0.41 23.03 2.92
C LEU A 165 0.48 21.79 2.71
N TYR A 166 1.09 21.66 1.55
CA TYR A 166 2.13 20.70 1.32
C TYR A 166 3.37 21.10 2.10
N THR A 167 3.37 20.80 3.39
CA THR A 167 4.57 20.96 4.21
C THR A 167 5.36 19.66 4.15
N SER A 168 6.67 19.80 4.02
CA SER A 168 7.65 18.70 4.03
C SER A 168 7.63 17.86 5.33
N ASP A 169 6.80 18.21 6.28
CA ASP A 169 6.69 17.59 7.61
C ASP A 169 5.68 16.44 7.68
N ALA A 170 5.04 16.11 6.57
CA ALA A 170 4.09 14.98 6.49
C ALA A 170 4.74 13.65 6.06
N ALA A 171 6.06 13.52 6.21
CA ALA A 171 6.80 12.31 5.93
C ALA A 171 7.13 11.54 7.23
#